data_4975a2a92dfb9eeb657903eca1013378
#
_entry.id   4975a2a92dfb9eeb657903eca1013378
#
_cell.length_a   1.000
_cell.length_b   1.000
_cell.length_c   1.000
_cell.angle_alpha   90.00
_cell.angle_beta   90.00
_cell.angle_gamma   90.00
#
_symmetry.space_group_name_H-M   'P 1'
#
loop_
_entity.id
_entity.type
_entity.pdbx_description
1 polymer ?
#
loop_
_entity_poly.entity_id
_entity_poly.type
_entity_poly.pdbx_seq_one_letter_code
_entity_poly.pdbx_strand_id
1 'polypeptide(L)'
;MRYVFLLLLLLTSLVHAQQTEVVDFIELNAVVTPNATEESIHGSVAVQFEILQSTSEIYLDAVAMTISEVALKSVASASEEKIKAISEENKIRFKAAFLPGERYIITFQYSAKPKQTLYFTGDQIWTQGQGKYTSHWLPSLDDMNDKMVFDLGVVVPKDKTVIANGVMTTVKPLGANRLWQFDMIKPMPSYLVAFAVGDYAKQSFYTTSDIKVELYTAQTDIEKSEPTYRYTKEIFEFLENEIGVAYPWQRYKQVPVRDFLYAGMENTTATFFSEAFVVDSIGFNDRNYMTVNAHELAHQWFGNLVTETESTHHWLHEGFATYYALLAEREIYGADHYYWKLFNSAEQLQSLSDEGKGEALLNGKASSLTFYEKGAWALHMLREMIGDTAFKLAVKNYLEKYAYKNVTTDDFLTEVEAVAAVEITSWKEDWLEQTAFKAEQAYESLKKSEFMLRYFELVSLREQPIEKKTASLRAAILSDNDYLGQEAIFQLDGTYLDTKALELLKLALKAGNLYTRQAIALSPNMPIAALQPAYKNLLTDSSYVTQEATLYN
;
A
#
# COMPACT_ATOMS: atom_id res chain seq x y z
N MET A 1 4.59 61.90 40.23
CA MET A 1 5.54 60.82 39.91
C MET A 1 4.84 59.50 40.17
N ARG A 2 4.36 58.82 39.11
CA ARG A 2 3.74 57.50 39.17
C ARG A 2 4.73 56.50 38.57
N TYR A 3 5.21 55.57 39.40
CA TYR A 3 6.02 54.46 38.95
C TYR A 3 5.11 53.37 38.38
N VAL A 4 5.24 53.09 37.08
CA VAL A 4 4.63 51.93 36.43
C VAL A 4 5.62 50.77 36.57
N PHE A 5 5.28 49.76 37.34
CA PHE A 5 5.97 48.50 37.38
C PHE A 5 5.53 47.66 36.18
N LEU A 6 6.42 47.50 35.22
CA LEU A 6 6.25 46.57 34.11
C LEU A 6 6.63 45.17 34.61
N LEU A 7 5.64 44.33 34.88
CA LEU A 7 5.83 42.92 35.17
C LEU A 7 6.03 42.20 33.86
N LEU A 8 7.27 41.87 33.48
CA LEU A 8 7.58 40.97 32.41
C LEU A 8 7.24 39.54 32.87
N LEU A 9 6.07 39.04 32.44
CA LEU A 9 5.76 37.62 32.50
C LEU A 9 6.59 36.93 31.42
N LEU A 10 7.70 36.33 31.82
CA LEU A 10 8.40 35.31 31.05
C LEU A 10 7.48 34.07 30.99
N LEU A 11 6.66 33.98 29.95
CA LEU A 11 6.06 32.72 29.51
C LEU A 11 7.19 31.85 28.97
N THR A 12 7.82 31.05 29.85
CA THR A 12 8.57 29.90 29.40
C THR A 12 7.53 28.90 28.83
N SER A 13 7.28 28.96 27.57
CA SER A 13 6.71 27.82 26.85
C SER A 13 7.69 26.66 27.07
N LEU A 14 7.33 25.72 27.91
CA LEU A 14 7.94 24.42 27.99
C LEU A 14 7.68 23.77 26.61
N VAL A 15 8.56 24.00 25.66
CA VAL A 15 8.66 23.16 24.47
C VAL A 15 9.05 21.79 25.01
N HIS A 16 8.10 20.89 25.12
CA HIS A 16 8.40 19.50 25.36
C HIS A 16 9.10 19.02 24.06
N ALA A 17 10.39 18.75 24.16
CA ALA A 17 11.11 18.10 23.08
C ALA A 17 10.37 16.81 22.71
N GLN A 18 10.25 16.51 21.43
CA GLN A 18 9.71 15.21 20.99
C GLN A 18 10.60 14.11 21.56
N GLN A 19 10.02 12.97 21.93
CA GLN A 19 10.81 11.91 22.57
C GLN A 19 11.98 11.45 21.67
N THR A 20 11.79 11.44 20.38
CA THR A 20 12.82 11.13 19.36
C THR A 20 14.03 12.08 19.37
N GLU A 21 13.92 13.28 19.97
CA GLU A 21 15.05 14.18 20.21
C GLU A 21 15.82 13.84 21.48
N VAL A 22 15.22 13.06 22.37
CA VAL A 22 15.74 12.73 23.72
C VAL A 22 16.29 11.32 23.79
N VAL A 23 15.66 10.37 23.10
CA VAL A 23 16.02 8.97 23.07
C VAL A 23 15.93 8.42 21.65
N ASP A 24 16.89 7.56 21.28
CA ASP A 24 16.92 6.77 20.07
C ASP A 24 16.66 5.31 20.43
N PHE A 25 15.50 4.76 20.00
CA PHE A 25 15.17 3.36 20.20
C PHE A 25 15.83 2.53 19.08
N ILE A 26 16.70 1.61 19.47
CA ILE A 26 17.59 0.88 18.54
C ILE A 26 16.99 -0.47 18.14
N GLU A 27 16.49 -1.22 19.15
CA GLU A 27 16.04 -2.60 18.93
C GLU A 27 14.93 -2.96 19.93
N LEU A 28 13.90 -3.65 19.43
CA LEU A 28 12.83 -4.23 20.23
C LEU A 28 12.77 -5.73 19.99
N ASN A 29 13.05 -6.51 21.02
CA ASN A 29 12.88 -7.96 21.06
C ASN A 29 11.60 -8.30 21.82
N ALA A 30 10.65 -8.96 21.17
CA ALA A 30 9.41 -9.37 21.81
C ALA A 30 9.14 -10.86 21.62
N VAL A 31 8.59 -11.48 22.66
CA VAL A 31 7.98 -12.81 22.54
C VAL A 31 6.52 -12.69 22.95
N VAL A 32 5.61 -12.96 22.04
CA VAL A 32 4.16 -12.78 22.23
C VAL A 32 3.39 -14.10 22.14
N THR A 33 2.31 -14.19 22.88
CA THR A 33 1.39 -15.33 22.89
C THR A 33 -0.03 -14.80 22.71
N PRO A 34 -0.58 -14.81 21.49
CA PRO A 34 -1.97 -14.46 21.25
C PRO A 34 -2.90 -15.58 21.76
N ASN A 35 -4.05 -15.20 22.29
CA ASN A 35 -5.10 -16.10 22.81
C ASN A 35 -6.42 -15.80 22.10
N ALA A 36 -6.81 -16.68 21.16
CA ALA A 36 -8.03 -16.51 20.38
C ALA A 36 -9.32 -16.63 21.22
N THR A 37 -9.30 -17.42 22.31
CA THR A 37 -10.49 -17.62 23.16
C THR A 37 -10.83 -16.37 23.98
N GLU A 38 -9.80 -15.67 24.45
CA GLU A 38 -9.94 -14.46 25.26
C GLU A 38 -9.79 -13.16 24.45
N GLU A 39 -9.48 -13.26 23.16
CA GLU A 39 -9.12 -12.14 22.28
C GLU A 39 -8.08 -11.23 22.95
N SER A 40 -7.00 -11.85 23.42
CA SER A 40 -5.96 -11.19 24.20
C SER A 40 -4.57 -11.55 23.70
N ILE A 41 -3.58 -10.80 24.14
CA ILE A 41 -2.18 -11.07 23.89
C ILE A 41 -1.37 -10.86 25.17
N HIS A 42 -0.39 -11.74 25.40
CA HIS A 42 0.60 -11.60 26.46
C HIS A 42 1.98 -11.59 25.82
N GLY A 43 2.89 -10.81 26.37
CA GLY A 43 4.25 -10.77 25.85
C GLY A 43 5.29 -10.38 26.88
N SER A 44 6.53 -10.75 26.56
CA SER A 44 7.73 -10.20 27.17
C SER A 44 8.46 -9.35 26.15
N VAL A 45 8.96 -8.20 26.57
CA VAL A 45 9.62 -7.20 25.71
C VAL A 45 10.96 -6.84 26.32
N ALA A 46 11.98 -6.70 25.46
CA ALA A 46 13.25 -6.09 25.77
C ALA A 46 13.51 -4.99 24.74
N VAL A 47 13.66 -3.74 25.18
CA VAL A 47 13.92 -2.58 24.30
C VAL A 47 15.28 -2.01 24.62
N GLN A 48 16.17 -1.98 23.62
CA GLN A 48 17.45 -1.30 23.69
C GLN A 48 17.34 0.10 23.11
N PHE A 49 17.92 1.07 23.79
CA PHE A 49 17.89 2.47 23.37
C PHE A 49 19.15 3.21 23.83
N GLU A 50 19.42 4.34 23.16
CA GLU A 50 20.48 5.29 23.50
C GLU A 50 19.85 6.62 23.91
N ILE A 51 20.40 7.24 24.96
CA ILE A 51 19.96 8.56 25.41
C ILE A 51 20.71 9.64 24.66
N LEU A 52 19.97 10.50 23.95
CA LEU A 52 20.51 11.64 23.21
C LEU A 52 20.65 12.89 24.10
N GLN A 53 19.66 13.10 25.01
CA GLN A 53 19.65 14.21 25.96
C GLN A 53 19.29 13.71 27.35
N SER A 54 19.90 14.30 28.40
CA SER A 54 19.62 13.93 29.79
C SER A 54 18.14 14.03 30.11
N THR A 55 17.57 12.94 30.65
CA THR A 55 16.16 12.90 31.06
C THR A 55 15.96 12.05 32.30
N SER A 56 14.88 12.30 33.03
CA SER A 56 14.44 11.46 34.15
C SER A 56 13.29 10.51 33.79
N GLU A 57 12.81 10.56 32.57
CA GLU A 57 11.69 9.76 32.09
C GLU A 57 11.77 9.52 30.58
N ILE A 58 11.48 8.29 30.16
CA ILE A 58 11.18 7.92 28.77
C ILE A 58 9.86 7.13 28.76
N TYR A 59 9.24 6.99 27.58
CA TYR A 59 7.99 6.24 27.46
C TYR A 59 7.94 5.38 26.19
N LEU A 60 7.09 4.36 26.22
CA LEU A 60 6.55 3.66 25.06
C LEU A 60 5.03 3.87 25.01
N ASP A 61 4.49 3.96 23.82
CA ASP A 61 3.04 3.92 23.60
C ASP A 61 2.53 2.50 23.87
N ALA A 62 1.42 2.40 24.62
CA ALA A 62 0.86 1.12 25.08
C ALA A 62 -0.60 1.28 25.47
N VAL A 63 -1.50 1.02 24.55
CA VAL A 63 -2.92 1.29 24.73
C VAL A 63 -3.58 0.22 25.60
N ALA A 64 -4.09 0.66 26.78
CA ALA A 64 -4.82 -0.19 27.73
C ALA A 64 -4.06 -1.47 28.13
N MET A 65 -2.75 -1.38 28.31
CA MET A 65 -1.90 -2.51 28.70
C MET A 65 -1.62 -2.55 30.20
N THR A 66 -1.57 -3.78 30.74
CA THR A 66 -1.05 -4.04 32.07
C THR A 66 0.39 -4.51 31.98
N ILE A 67 1.27 -3.98 32.84
CA ILE A 67 2.70 -4.30 32.82
C ILE A 67 3.16 -4.89 34.18
N SER A 68 4.21 -5.70 34.14
CA SER A 68 4.86 -6.30 35.29
C SER A 68 6.34 -6.60 35.05
N GLU A 69 7.07 -6.93 36.10
CA GLU A 69 8.46 -7.39 36.04
C GLU A 69 9.41 -6.43 35.32
N VAL A 70 9.31 -5.13 35.64
CA VAL A 70 10.11 -4.09 34.95
C VAL A 70 11.52 -4.04 35.53
N ALA A 71 12.52 -4.16 34.64
CA ALA A 71 13.93 -4.00 34.98
C ALA A 71 14.66 -3.13 33.97
N LEU A 72 15.62 -2.36 34.44
CA LEU A 72 16.52 -1.53 33.64
C LEU A 72 17.94 -2.09 33.77
N LYS A 73 18.61 -2.26 32.64
CA LYS A 73 20.00 -2.68 32.57
C LYS A 73 20.83 -1.64 31.80
N SER A 74 21.92 -1.15 32.39
CA SER A 74 22.92 -0.39 31.65
C SER A 74 23.77 -1.38 30.84
N VAL A 75 23.96 -1.09 29.55
CA VAL A 75 24.79 -1.92 28.67
C VAL A 75 26.25 -1.87 29.09
N ALA A 76 26.74 -0.69 29.52
CA ALA A 76 28.13 -0.46 29.90
C ALA A 76 28.53 -1.16 31.20
N SER A 77 27.69 -1.08 32.24
CA SER A 77 28.02 -1.65 33.56
C SER A 77 27.51 -3.08 33.74
N ALA A 78 26.63 -3.55 32.85
CA ALA A 78 25.87 -4.79 32.98
C ALA A 78 25.09 -4.91 34.31
N SER A 79 24.95 -3.80 35.06
CA SER A 79 24.12 -3.73 36.26
C SER A 79 22.64 -3.75 35.86
N GLU A 80 21.84 -4.48 36.61
CA GLU A 80 20.39 -4.54 36.48
C GLU A 80 19.72 -4.02 37.72
N GLU A 81 18.72 -3.19 37.59
CA GLU A 81 17.93 -2.65 38.67
C GLU A 81 16.44 -2.71 38.37
N LYS A 82 15.64 -2.90 39.40
CA LYS A 82 14.18 -2.75 39.28
C LYS A 82 13.84 -1.27 39.33
N ILE A 83 13.18 -0.82 38.26
CA ILE A 83 12.73 0.57 38.18
C ILE A 83 11.21 0.69 38.29
N LYS A 84 10.76 1.89 38.59
CA LYS A 84 9.34 2.20 38.62
C LYS A 84 8.85 2.51 37.21
N ALA A 85 7.81 1.81 36.78
CA ALA A 85 7.05 2.15 35.58
C ALA A 85 5.60 2.48 35.94
N ILE A 86 5.00 3.36 35.14
CA ILE A 86 3.62 3.83 35.33
C ILE A 86 2.92 3.67 34.00
N SER A 87 1.79 2.94 33.99
CA SER A 87 0.94 2.81 32.80
C SER A 87 -0.23 3.77 32.94
N GLU A 88 -0.24 4.86 32.15
CA GLU A 88 -1.29 5.87 32.12
C GLU A 88 -1.33 6.58 30.77
N GLU A 89 -2.47 7.13 30.38
CA GLU A 89 -2.64 7.89 29.14
C GLU A 89 -2.17 7.13 27.88
N ASN A 90 -2.41 5.81 27.83
CA ASN A 90 -1.94 4.94 26.74
C ASN A 90 -0.41 4.89 26.57
N LYS A 91 0.34 5.16 27.63
CA LYS A 91 1.81 5.11 27.67
C LYS A 91 2.31 4.32 28.86
N ILE A 92 3.44 3.67 28.69
CA ILE A 92 4.25 3.14 29.78
C ILE A 92 5.41 4.10 29.99
N ARG A 93 5.44 4.78 31.14
CA ARG A 93 6.49 5.74 31.51
C ARG A 93 7.50 5.07 32.42
N PHE A 94 8.76 5.12 32.07
CA PHE A 94 9.88 4.55 32.81
C PHE A 94 10.69 5.70 33.44
N LYS A 95 10.85 5.66 34.77
CA LYS A 95 11.54 6.71 35.55
C LYS A 95 12.87 6.21 36.07
N ALA A 96 13.95 6.83 35.58
CA ALA A 96 15.31 6.63 36.04
C ALA A 96 16.17 7.87 35.72
N ALA A 97 17.37 7.93 36.21
CA ALA A 97 18.34 8.95 35.80
C ALA A 97 19.05 8.47 34.51
N PHE A 98 18.57 8.91 33.37
CA PHE A 98 19.13 8.58 32.07
C PHE A 98 20.18 9.61 31.63
N LEU A 99 21.38 9.14 31.28
CA LEU A 99 22.54 10.00 30.94
C LEU A 99 22.82 10.01 29.43
N PRO A 100 23.14 11.16 28.83
CA PRO A 100 23.42 11.25 27.40
C PRO A 100 24.60 10.37 26.98
N GLY A 101 24.46 9.71 25.82
CA GLY A 101 25.45 8.79 25.24
C GLY A 101 25.47 7.40 25.89
N GLU A 102 24.68 7.18 26.95
CA GLU A 102 24.57 5.86 27.57
C GLU A 102 23.48 5.02 26.91
N ARG A 103 23.74 3.70 26.82
CA ARG A 103 22.81 2.71 26.29
C ARG A 103 22.22 1.86 27.40
N TYR A 104 20.94 1.63 27.29
CA TYR A 104 20.15 0.86 28.26
C TYR A 104 19.30 -0.19 27.56
N ILE A 105 18.90 -1.21 28.34
CA ILE A 105 17.87 -2.19 27.96
C ILE A 105 16.81 -2.16 29.04
N ILE A 106 15.56 -1.92 28.66
CA ILE A 106 14.40 -2.12 29.54
C ILE A 106 13.75 -3.44 29.19
N THR A 107 13.49 -4.27 30.21
CA THR A 107 12.72 -5.51 30.07
C THR A 107 11.45 -5.46 30.90
N PHE A 108 10.37 -6.00 30.38
CA PHE A 108 9.09 -6.11 31.08
C PHE A 108 8.18 -7.15 30.47
N GLN A 109 7.15 -7.55 31.21
CA GLN A 109 6.03 -8.34 30.70
C GLN A 109 4.80 -7.46 30.56
N TYR A 110 3.95 -7.79 29.59
CA TYR A 110 2.69 -7.06 29.38
C TYR A 110 1.54 -8.00 29.02
N SER A 111 0.32 -7.50 29.20
CA SER A 111 -0.89 -8.10 28.67
C SER A 111 -1.83 -7.03 28.13
N ALA A 112 -2.55 -7.36 27.04
CA ALA A 112 -3.52 -6.49 26.40
C ALA A 112 -4.73 -7.28 25.89
N LYS A 113 -5.87 -6.57 25.76
CA LYS A 113 -7.06 -7.02 25.00
C LYS A 113 -7.37 -5.99 23.93
N PRO A 114 -6.65 -6.01 22.82
CA PRO A 114 -6.83 -5.04 21.73
C PRO A 114 -8.22 -5.13 21.14
N LYS A 115 -8.87 -3.99 20.90
CA LYS A 115 -10.16 -3.90 20.21
C LYS A 115 -10.02 -3.67 18.71
N GLN A 116 -8.81 -3.36 18.28
CA GLN A 116 -8.41 -3.13 16.88
C GLN A 116 -6.94 -3.50 16.73
N THR A 117 -6.46 -3.61 15.51
CA THR A 117 -5.07 -3.86 15.11
C THR A 117 -4.50 -5.25 15.41
N LEU A 118 -5.12 -6.02 16.27
CA LEU A 118 -4.95 -7.46 16.41
C LEU A 118 -6.33 -8.09 16.21
N TYR A 119 -6.49 -8.84 15.15
CA TYR A 119 -7.77 -9.41 14.72
C TYR A 119 -7.78 -10.92 14.89
N PHE A 120 -8.91 -11.43 15.36
CA PHE A 120 -9.18 -12.85 15.53
C PHE A 120 -10.33 -13.22 14.59
N THR A 121 -10.00 -13.72 13.40
CA THR A 121 -10.94 -13.95 12.31
C THR A 121 -11.06 -15.45 12.01
N GLY A 122 -11.93 -16.13 12.75
CA GLY A 122 -12.11 -17.57 12.63
C GLY A 122 -10.87 -18.35 13.05
N ASP A 123 -10.15 -18.94 12.09
CA ASP A 123 -8.94 -19.72 12.31
C ASP A 123 -7.63 -18.93 12.08
N GLN A 124 -7.75 -17.64 11.77
CA GLN A 124 -6.62 -16.74 11.59
C GLN A 124 -6.52 -15.71 12.72
N ILE A 125 -5.28 -15.30 13.03
CA ILE A 125 -4.97 -14.14 13.87
C ILE A 125 -3.98 -13.30 13.07
N TRP A 126 -4.22 -12.00 12.95
CA TRP A 126 -3.32 -11.12 12.21
C TRP A 126 -3.35 -9.69 12.74
N THR A 127 -2.31 -8.95 12.46
CA THR A 127 -2.13 -7.56 12.93
C THR A 127 -2.15 -6.57 11.78
N GLN A 128 -2.49 -5.33 12.10
CA GLN A 128 -2.43 -4.19 11.18
C GLN A 128 -2.11 -2.93 11.98
N GLY A 129 -0.94 -2.34 11.76
CA GLY A 129 -0.43 -1.20 12.54
C GLY A 129 -0.50 0.15 11.84
N GLN A 130 -1.07 0.22 10.61
CA GLN A 130 -1.08 1.44 9.79
C GLN A 130 -1.51 2.68 10.58
N GLY A 131 -0.75 3.76 10.42
CA GLY A 131 -0.91 4.97 11.17
C GLY A 131 -0.11 4.93 12.48
N LYS A 132 -0.79 4.83 13.62
CA LYS A 132 -0.19 4.88 14.97
C LYS A 132 -0.87 3.86 15.88
N TYR A 133 -0.92 2.59 15.46
CA TYR A 133 -1.78 1.60 16.10
C TYR A 133 -1.07 0.33 16.57
N THR A 134 0.24 0.18 16.34
CA THR A 134 1.00 -0.98 16.82
C THR A 134 0.97 -1.08 18.34
N SER A 135 0.95 0.04 19.05
CA SER A 135 0.87 0.10 20.50
C SER A 135 -0.43 -0.46 21.12
N HIS A 136 -1.40 -0.87 20.30
CA HIS A 136 -2.58 -1.57 20.80
C HIS A 136 -2.30 -3.04 21.14
N TRP A 137 -1.31 -3.66 20.49
CA TRP A 137 -0.98 -5.07 20.72
C TRP A 137 0.49 -5.30 21.14
N LEU A 138 1.40 -4.40 20.78
CA LEU A 138 2.82 -4.44 21.10
C LEU A 138 3.24 -3.06 21.66
N PRO A 139 3.74 -2.97 22.90
CA PRO A 139 4.32 -1.72 23.41
C PRO A 139 5.43 -1.26 22.46
N SER A 140 5.31 -0.05 21.89
CA SER A 140 6.20 0.48 20.88
C SER A 140 6.20 2.01 20.90
N LEU A 141 7.02 2.66 20.10
CA LEU A 141 6.86 4.08 19.82
C LEU A 141 6.07 4.24 18.52
N ASP A 142 4.84 4.76 18.62
CA ASP A 142 3.96 5.00 17.47
C ASP A 142 4.29 6.35 16.79
N ASP A 143 5.57 6.57 16.54
CA ASP A 143 6.12 7.70 15.79
C ASP A 143 6.92 7.16 14.60
N MET A 144 6.51 7.50 13.38
CA MET A 144 7.20 7.04 12.17
C MET A 144 8.61 7.61 12.03
N ASN A 145 8.96 8.62 12.83
CA ASN A 145 10.30 9.20 12.85
C ASN A 145 11.30 8.39 13.69
N ASP A 146 10.81 7.41 14.43
CA ASP A 146 11.65 6.44 15.13
C ASP A 146 11.67 5.13 14.34
N LYS A 147 12.86 4.70 13.96
CA LYS A 147 13.07 3.43 13.25
C LYS A 147 13.96 2.52 14.08
N MET A 148 13.45 1.36 14.44
CA MET A 148 14.19 0.38 15.21
C MET A 148 14.16 -1.01 14.55
N VAL A 149 15.08 -1.87 14.95
CA VAL A 149 15.07 -3.29 14.57
C VAL A 149 14.03 -4.03 15.42
N PHE A 150 13.19 -4.84 14.79
CA PHE A 150 12.16 -5.62 15.48
C PHE A 150 12.41 -7.11 15.32
N ASP A 151 12.73 -7.79 16.43
CA ASP A 151 12.80 -9.23 16.50
C ASP A 151 11.57 -9.79 17.22
N LEU A 152 10.85 -10.68 16.55
CA LEU A 152 9.57 -11.15 17.04
C LEU A 152 9.54 -12.67 17.23
N GLY A 153 9.25 -13.11 18.45
CA GLY A 153 8.87 -14.46 18.77
C GLY A 153 7.36 -14.58 18.93
N VAL A 154 6.74 -15.57 18.30
CA VAL A 154 5.30 -15.82 18.43
C VAL A 154 5.07 -17.25 18.91
N VAL A 155 4.33 -17.41 20.02
CA VAL A 155 3.98 -18.70 20.61
C VAL A 155 2.55 -19.06 20.24
N VAL A 156 2.37 -20.15 19.50
CA VAL A 156 1.05 -20.61 19.01
C VAL A 156 0.91 -22.12 19.12
N PRO A 157 -0.30 -22.70 19.05
CA PRO A 157 -0.51 -24.15 18.96
C PRO A 157 0.34 -24.77 17.84
N LYS A 158 0.80 -25.98 18.05
CA LYS A 158 1.77 -26.66 17.16
C LYS A 158 1.27 -26.95 15.74
N ASP A 159 -0.04 -26.92 15.52
CA ASP A 159 -0.71 -27.10 14.23
C ASP A 159 -0.83 -25.80 13.44
N LYS A 160 -0.48 -24.66 14.02
CA LYS A 160 -0.56 -23.36 13.35
C LYS A 160 0.80 -22.93 12.78
N THR A 161 0.73 -22.21 11.66
CA THR A 161 1.86 -21.53 11.01
C THR A 161 1.86 -20.06 11.42
N VAL A 162 3.05 -19.53 11.66
CA VAL A 162 3.26 -18.09 11.89
C VAL A 162 4.03 -17.50 10.73
N ILE A 163 3.63 -16.32 10.32
CA ILE A 163 4.33 -15.48 9.33
C ILE A 163 4.50 -14.09 9.98
N ALA A 164 5.71 -13.54 9.94
CA ALA A 164 6.01 -12.21 10.49
C ALA A 164 7.10 -11.52 9.66
N ASN A 165 7.45 -10.28 10.01
CA ASN A 165 8.55 -9.54 9.39
C ASN A 165 9.87 -10.33 9.47
N GLY A 166 10.83 -10.01 8.61
CA GLY A 166 12.18 -10.56 8.65
C GLY A 166 12.29 -12.02 8.24
N VAL A 167 13.32 -12.70 8.72
CA VAL A 167 13.64 -14.08 8.41
C VAL A 167 13.23 -14.97 9.58
N MET A 168 12.48 -16.04 9.31
CA MET A 168 12.22 -17.07 10.30
C MET A 168 13.53 -17.84 10.59
N THR A 169 14.06 -17.70 11.81
CA THR A 169 15.33 -18.26 12.22
C THR A 169 15.18 -19.59 12.95
N THR A 170 14.12 -19.74 13.72
CA THR A 170 13.93 -20.91 14.56
C THR A 170 12.45 -21.23 14.79
N VAL A 171 12.13 -22.53 14.86
CA VAL A 171 10.85 -23.04 15.38
C VAL A 171 11.14 -24.05 16.47
N LYS A 172 10.86 -23.69 17.73
CA LYS A 172 11.13 -24.54 18.91
C LYS A 172 9.85 -25.11 19.50
N PRO A 173 9.79 -26.40 19.84
CA PRO A 173 8.68 -26.97 20.61
C PRO A 173 8.60 -26.32 22.01
N LEU A 174 7.37 -26.01 22.47
CA LEU A 174 7.09 -25.47 23.79
C LEU A 174 5.81 -26.12 24.35
N GLY A 175 5.91 -27.36 24.83
CA GLY A 175 4.77 -28.15 25.30
C GLY A 175 3.77 -28.44 24.17
N ALA A 176 2.53 -27.97 24.34
CA ALA A 176 1.48 -28.06 23.32
C ALA A 176 1.62 -27.03 22.19
N ASN A 177 2.50 -26.05 22.38
CA ASN A 177 2.74 -24.94 21.47
C ASN A 177 4.09 -25.08 20.73
N ARG A 178 4.36 -24.11 19.85
CA ARG A 178 5.66 -23.82 19.23
C ARG A 178 5.96 -22.35 19.37
N LEU A 179 7.22 -22.03 19.61
CA LEU A 179 7.77 -20.68 19.48
C LEU A 179 8.39 -20.55 18.08
N TRP A 180 7.87 -19.60 17.31
CA TRP A 180 8.42 -19.18 16.04
C TRP A 180 9.21 -17.89 16.26
N GLN A 181 10.47 -17.83 15.79
CA GLN A 181 11.34 -16.66 15.95
C GLN A 181 11.67 -16.07 14.58
N PHE A 182 11.58 -14.76 14.48
CA PHE A 182 11.82 -13.97 13.29
C PHE A 182 12.76 -12.81 13.63
N ASP A 183 13.78 -12.61 12.80
CA ASP A 183 14.78 -11.58 12.97
C ASP A 183 14.75 -10.60 11.81
N MET A 184 14.76 -9.31 12.10
CA MET A 184 15.02 -8.22 11.18
C MET A 184 16.48 -7.79 11.31
N ILE A 185 17.12 -7.32 10.21
CA ILE A 185 18.49 -6.80 10.26
C ILE A 185 18.52 -5.27 10.15
N LYS A 186 17.47 -4.69 9.57
CA LYS A 186 17.41 -3.26 9.28
C LYS A 186 16.26 -2.61 10.03
N PRO A 187 16.45 -1.34 10.46
CA PRO A 187 15.43 -0.63 11.21
C PRO A 187 14.25 -0.25 10.32
N MET A 188 13.07 -0.24 10.90
CA MET A 188 11.81 0.17 10.28
C MET A 188 10.91 0.88 11.31
N PRO A 189 9.93 1.69 10.90
CA PRO A 189 8.97 2.27 11.84
C PRO A 189 8.02 1.20 12.39
N SER A 190 7.53 1.43 13.60
CA SER A 190 6.71 0.47 14.35
C SER A 190 5.42 0.06 13.63
N TYR A 191 4.79 0.95 12.86
CA TYR A 191 3.53 0.67 12.17
C TYR A 191 3.62 -0.47 11.14
N LEU A 192 4.83 -0.81 10.71
CA LEU A 192 5.12 -1.89 9.76
C LEU A 192 5.35 -3.26 10.40
N VAL A 193 5.34 -3.34 11.75
CA VAL A 193 5.48 -4.60 12.47
C VAL A 193 4.20 -5.40 12.36
N ALA A 194 4.32 -6.65 11.91
CA ALA A 194 3.16 -7.51 11.72
C ALA A 194 3.44 -8.99 11.92
N PHE A 195 2.42 -9.73 12.33
CA PHE A 195 2.40 -11.18 12.23
C PHE A 195 1.01 -11.69 11.82
N ALA A 196 0.99 -12.84 11.17
CA ALA A 196 -0.20 -13.61 10.89
C ALA A 196 -0.04 -15.05 11.38
N VAL A 197 -1.13 -15.62 11.90
CA VAL A 197 -1.23 -17.02 12.34
C VAL A 197 -2.39 -17.67 11.62
N GLY A 198 -2.20 -18.87 11.11
CA GLY A 198 -3.26 -19.58 10.40
C GLY A 198 -2.81 -20.97 9.91
N ASP A 199 -3.68 -21.56 9.11
CA ASP A 199 -3.38 -22.78 8.38
C ASP A 199 -3.04 -22.43 6.93
N TYR A 200 -1.74 -22.21 6.67
CA TYR A 200 -1.23 -21.74 5.40
C TYR A 200 -0.42 -22.80 4.64
N ALA A 201 -0.74 -22.94 3.36
CA ALA A 201 0.17 -23.51 2.37
C ALA A 201 1.18 -22.46 1.92
N LYS A 202 2.39 -22.88 1.56
CA LYS A 202 3.48 -22.01 1.12
C LYS A 202 4.11 -22.48 -0.18
N GLN A 203 4.26 -21.54 -1.11
CA GLN A 203 5.12 -21.66 -2.28
C GLN A 203 6.29 -20.67 -2.15
N SER A 204 7.38 -20.88 -2.87
CA SER A 204 8.50 -19.93 -2.87
C SER A 204 9.34 -20.05 -4.13
N PHE A 205 9.95 -18.92 -4.50
CA PHE A 205 10.94 -18.84 -5.57
C PHE A 205 12.06 -17.87 -5.16
N TYR A 206 13.11 -17.81 -5.97
CA TYR A 206 14.15 -16.79 -5.87
C TYR A 206 14.07 -15.84 -7.05
N THR A 207 14.26 -14.56 -6.78
CA THR A 207 14.41 -13.52 -7.81
C THR A 207 15.80 -13.61 -8.44
N THR A 208 16.03 -12.85 -9.52
CA THR A 208 17.36 -12.72 -10.15
C THR A 208 18.40 -12.08 -9.23
N SER A 209 17.96 -11.29 -8.24
CA SER A 209 18.80 -10.68 -7.18
C SER A 209 18.99 -11.57 -5.95
N ASP A 210 18.61 -12.88 -6.03
CA ASP A 210 18.72 -13.87 -4.96
C ASP A 210 17.85 -13.57 -3.72
N ILE A 211 16.79 -12.79 -3.87
CA ILE A 211 15.80 -12.59 -2.82
C ILE A 211 14.81 -13.75 -2.82
N LYS A 212 14.66 -14.41 -1.68
CA LYS A 212 13.62 -15.44 -1.54
C LYS A 212 12.26 -14.80 -1.31
N VAL A 213 11.32 -15.05 -2.22
CA VAL A 213 9.92 -14.66 -2.12
C VAL A 213 9.10 -15.87 -1.66
N GLU A 214 8.28 -15.67 -0.63
CA GLU A 214 7.39 -16.70 -0.07
C GLU A 214 5.93 -16.25 -0.22
N LEU A 215 5.14 -17.08 -0.89
CA LEU A 215 3.73 -16.82 -1.21
C LEU A 215 2.86 -17.78 -0.40
N TYR A 216 1.91 -17.22 0.33
CA TYR A 216 1.04 -17.97 1.21
C TYR A 216 -0.39 -17.98 0.69
N THR A 217 -1.10 -19.07 0.89
CA THR A 217 -2.55 -19.21 0.66
C THR A 217 -3.14 -20.01 1.80
N ALA A 218 -4.43 -19.86 2.08
CA ALA A 218 -5.09 -20.81 2.97
C ALA A 218 -4.96 -22.23 2.39
N GLN A 219 -4.85 -23.24 3.24
CA GLN A 219 -4.69 -24.63 2.80
C GLN A 219 -5.85 -25.09 1.89
N THR A 220 -7.04 -24.53 2.08
CA THR A 220 -8.23 -24.78 1.26
C THR A 220 -8.19 -24.13 -0.12
N ASP A 221 -7.32 -23.15 -0.33
CA ASP A 221 -7.23 -22.33 -1.55
C ASP A 221 -5.95 -22.57 -2.35
N ILE A 222 -5.27 -23.68 -2.12
CA ILE A 222 -3.97 -23.98 -2.75
C ILE A 222 -4.05 -23.96 -4.29
N GLU A 223 -5.17 -24.34 -4.88
CA GLU A 223 -5.41 -24.35 -6.33
C GLU A 223 -5.55 -22.93 -6.90
N LYS A 224 -5.88 -21.93 -6.07
CA LYS A 224 -5.97 -20.52 -6.45
C LYS A 224 -4.61 -19.81 -6.38
N SER A 225 -3.56 -20.48 -5.90
CA SER A 225 -2.24 -19.86 -5.72
C SER A 225 -1.64 -19.37 -7.03
N GLU A 226 -1.73 -20.15 -8.13
CA GLU A 226 -1.22 -19.72 -9.44
C GLU A 226 -1.95 -18.49 -9.98
N PRO A 227 -3.29 -18.46 -10.09
CA PRO A 227 -3.98 -17.26 -10.59
C PRO A 227 -3.76 -16.03 -9.71
N THR A 228 -3.71 -16.20 -8.38
CA THR A 228 -3.48 -15.09 -7.46
C THR A 228 -2.10 -14.47 -7.65
N TYR A 229 -1.05 -15.30 -7.75
CA TYR A 229 0.35 -14.84 -7.74
C TYR A 229 1.02 -14.85 -9.11
N ARG A 230 0.25 -15.01 -10.19
CA ARG A 230 0.69 -15.24 -11.57
C ARG A 230 1.86 -14.38 -12.02
N TYR A 231 1.84 -13.09 -11.69
CA TYR A 231 2.85 -12.14 -12.14
C TYR A 231 3.77 -11.64 -11.01
N THR A 232 3.75 -12.27 -9.82
CA THR A 232 4.53 -11.76 -8.69
C THR A 232 6.02 -11.69 -8.97
N LYS A 233 6.57 -12.67 -9.69
CA LYS A 233 7.99 -12.69 -10.02
C LYS A 233 8.34 -11.59 -11.01
N GLU A 234 7.57 -11.46 -12.06
CA GLU A 234 7.74 -10.44 -13.11
C GLU A 234 7.62 -9.03 -12.52
N ILE A 235 6.63 -8.79 -11.67
CA ILE A 235 6.45 -7.52 -10.96
C ILE A 235 7.67 -7.20 -10.11
N PHE A 236 8.17 -8.17 -9.34
CA PHE A 236 9.33 -7.96 -8.47
C PHE A 236 10.58 -7.59 -9.27
N GLU A 237 10.91 -8.36 -10.29
CA GLU A 237 12.07 -8.15 -11.14
C GLU A 237 11.97 -6.84 -11.94
N PHE A 238 10.77 -6.51 -12.41
CA PHE A 238 10.51 -5.23 -13.08
C PHE A 238 10.73 -4.04 -12.15
N LEU A 239 10.12 -4.05 -10.95
CA LEU A 239 10.22 -2.93 -10.00
C LEU A 239 11.66 -2.71 -9.55
N GLU A 240 12.39 -3.77 -9.20
CA GLU A 240 13.79 -3.66 -8.82
C GLU A 240 14.66 -3.02 -9.93
N ASN A 241 14.42 -3.42 -11.19
CA ASN A 241 15.12 -2.85 -12.33
C ASN A 241 14.68 -1.41 -12.65
N GLU A 242 13.38 -1.12 -12.59
CA GLU A 242 12.82 0.20 -12.93
C GLU A 242 13.17 1.27 -11.91
N ILE A 243 13.15 0.93 -10.61
CA ILE A 243 13.57 1.77 -9.49
C ILE A 243 15.10 1.98 -9.52
N GLY A 244 15.85 0.96 -9.95
CA GLY A 244 17.31 1.01 -10.06
C GLY A 244 18.04 0.93 -8.72
N VAL A 245 17.36 0.51 -7.66
CA VAL A 245 17.90 0.22 -6.32
C VAL A 245 17.48 -1.20 -5.94
N ALA A 246 18.45 -2.04 -5.56
CA ALA A 246 18.18 -3.41 -5.14
C ALA A 246 17.16 -3.46 -3.99
N TYR A 247 16.37 -4.53 -3.94
CA TYR A 247 15.42 -4.75 -2.86
C TYR A 247 16.14 -4.67 -1.50
N PRO A 248 15.69 -3.78 -0.58
CA PRO A 248 16.53 -3.40 0.56
C PRO A 248 16.47 -4.36 1.76
N TRP A 249 15.66 -5.41 1.67
CA TRP A 249 15.35 -6.31 2.78
C TRP A 249 15.81 -7.74 2.52
N GLN A 250 15.83 -8.60 3.55
CA GLN A 250 16.38 -9.95 3.45
C GLN A 250 15.47 -10.93 2.70
N ARG A 251 14.15 -10.68 2.71
CA ARG A 251 13.12 -11.62 2.24
C ARG A 251 11.84 -10.88 1.92
N TYR A 252 10.99 -11.46 1.07
CA TYR A 252 9.66 -10.92 0.82
C TYR A 252 8.59 -12.00 0.97
N LYS A 253 7.48 -11.65 1.58
CA LYS A 253 6.34 -12.54 1.82
C LYS A 253 5.05 -11.84 1.42
N GLN A 254 4.09 -12.61 0.93
CA GLN A 254 2.74 -12.15 0.62
C GLN A 254 1.74 -13.09 1.27
N VAL A 255 0.82 -12.54 2.07
CA VAL A 255 -0.05 -13.29 2.97
C VAL A 255 -1.48 -12.77 2.87
N PRO A 256 -2.44 -13.56 2.36
CA PRO A 256 -3.84 -13.21 2.40
C PRO A 256 -4.37 -13.35 3.81
N VAL A 257 -5.13 -12.35 4.26
CA VAL A 257 -5.79 -12.39 5.56
C VAL A 257 -7.29 -12.15 5.42
N ARG A 258 -8.05 -12.79 6.31
CA ARG A 258 -9.51 -12.80 6.29
C ARG A 258 -10.07 -11.52 6.91
N ASP A 259 -11.20 -11.05 6.37
CA ASP A 259 -11.91 -9.86 6.85
C ASP A 259 -11.06 -8.58 6.85
N PHE A 260 -10.09 -8.49 5.94
CA PHE A 260 -9.25 -7.31 5.78
C PHE A 260 -10.03 -6.19 5.07
N LEU A 261 -10.17 -5.05 5.75
CA LEU A 261 -10.98 -3.92 5.25
C LEU A 261 -10.33 -3.14 4.11
N TYR A 262 -9.00 -3.25 3.98
CA TYR A 262 -8.22 -2.59 2.94
C TYR A 262 -7.85 -3.60 1.84
N ALA A 263 -7.22 -3.11 0.77
CA ALA A 263 -6.73 -3.98 -0.29
C ALA A 263 -5.44 -4.69 0.11
N GLY A 264 -4.47 -3.95 0.62
CA GLY A 264 -3.18 -4.41 1.07
C GLY A 264 -2.64 -3.62 2.26
N MET A 265 -1.50 -4.05 2.77
CA MET A 265 -0.69 -3.39 3.80
C MET A 265 0.77 -3.77 3.61
N GLU A 266 1.61 -2.78 3.52
CA GLU A 266 3.03 -2.84 3.16
C GLU A 266 3.96 -3.31 4.28
N ASN A 267 3.49 -4.03 5.30
CA ASN A 267 4.35 -4.48 6.40
C ASN A 267 5.72 -4.94 5.89
N THR A 268 6.79 -4.38 6.43
CA THR A 268 8.15 -4.61 5.92
C THR A 268 8.46 -6.10 5.78
N THR A 269 8.84 -6.55 4.60
CA THR A 269 9.12 -7.95 4.24
C THR A 269 7.92 -8.89 4.23
N ALA A 270 6.72 -8.45 4.59
CA ALA A 270 5.55 -9.32 4.76
C ALA A 270 4.25 -8.57 4.44
N THR A 271 3.99 -8.30 3.17
CA THR A 271 2.72 -7.71 2.71
C THR A 271 1.55 -8.58 3.12
N PHE A 272 0.58 -7.98 3.82
CA PHE A 272 -0.72 -8.60 4.06
C PHE A 272 -1.75 -8.01 3.08
N PHE A 273 -2.62 -8.84 2.56
CA PHE A 273 -3.64 -8.39 1.62
C PHE A 273 -4.97 -9.13 1.84
N SER A 274 -6.05 -8.55 1.34
CA SER A 274 -7.39 -9.11 1.50
C SER A 274 -7.53 -10.44 0.75
N GLU A 275 -8.06 -11.48 1.42
CA GLU A 275 -8.40 -12.77 0.80
C GLU A 275 -9.37 -12.63 -0.39
N ALA A 276 -10.06 -11.49 -0.53
CA ALA A 276 -10.91 -11.19 -1.67
C ALA A 276 -10.16 -11.15 -3.02
N PHE A 277 -8.83 -11.10 -3.00
CA PHE A 277 -7.97 -11.20 -4.19
C PHE A 277 -7.45 -12.63 -4.44
N VAL A 278 -7.79 -13.59 -3.58
CA VAL A 278 -7.46 -15.01 -3.80
C VAL A 278 -8.51 -15.61 -4.71
N VAL A 279 -8.20 -15.67 -6.00
CA VAL A 279 -9.15 -15.99 -7.07
C VAL A 279 -8.69 -17.18 -7.91
N ASP A 280 -9.65 -17.85 -8.53
CA ASP A 280 -9.36 -18.83 -9.58
C ASP A 280 -9.08 -18.18 -10.95
N SER A 281 -8.85 -19.00 -11.98
CA SER A 281 -8.48 -18.52 -13.32
C SER A 281 -9.59 -17.72 -14.01
N ILE A 282 -10.87 -17.92 -13.65
CA ILE A 282 -11.98 -17.13 -14.19
C ILE A 282 -12.07 -15.81 -13.43
N GLY A 283 -12.08 -15.87 -12.10
CA GLY A 283 -12.11 -14.69 -11.24
C GLY A 283 -10.95 -13.73 -11.48
N PHE A 284 -9.78 -14.25 -11.91
CA PHE A 284 -8.62 -13.43 -12.28
C PHE A 284 -8.95 -12.36 -13.34
N ASN A 285 -9.85 -12.64 -14.27
CA ASN A 285 -10.23 -11.70 -15.33
C ASN A 285 -11.12 -10.55 -14.82
N ASP A 286 -11.80 -10.74 -13.70
CA ASP A 286 -12.71 -9.75 -13.13
C ASP A 286 -12.07 -8.97 -11.97
N ARG A 287 -11.30 -9.67 -11.15
CA ARG A 287 -10.63 -9.10 -9.99
C ARG A 287 -9.36 -9.90 -9.70
N ASN A 288 -8.22 -9.26 -9.80
CA ASN A 288 -6.95 -9.91 -9.53
C ASN A 288 -6.09 -9.13 -8.53
N TYR A 289 -5.05 -9.77 -8.06
CA TYR A 289 -4.15 -9.21 -7.05
C TYR A 289 -3.06 -8.29 -7.65
N MET A 290 -2.99 -8.13 -8.96
CA MET A 290 -1.84 -7.54 -9.63
C MET A 290 -1.52 -6.09 -9.21
N THR A 291 -2.52 -5.20 -9.24
CA THR A 291 -2.34 -3.79 -8.82
C THR A 291 -1.89 -3.69 -7.36
N VAL A 292 -2.58 -4.42 -6.47
CA VAL A 292 -2.25 -4.45 -5.04
C VAL A 292 -0.85 -5.04 -4.81
N ASN A 293 -0.52 -6.14 -5.48
CA ASN A 293 0.80 -6.77 -5.41
C ASN A 293 1.92 -5.78 -5.75
N ALA A 294 1.78 -5.06 -6.86
CA ALA A 294 2.79 -4.10 -7.31
C ALA A 294 2.87 -2.86 -6.39
N HIS A 295 1.73 -2.38 -5.90
CA HIS A 295 1.64 -1.25 -4.97
C HIS A 295 2.34 -1.57 -3.64
N GLU A 296 1.96 -2.68 -3.00
CA GLU A 296 2.53 -3.10 -1.72
C GLU A 296 4.02 -3.47 -1.82
N LEU A 297 4.45 -3.99 -2.97
CA LEU A 297 5.85 -4.25 -3.21
C LEU A 297 6.63 -2.94 -3.40
N ALA A 298 6.08 -1.95 -4.11
CA ALA A 298 6.74 -0.64 -4.30
C ALA A 298 6.93 0.09 -2.97
N HIS A 299 6.02 -0.06 -2.02
CA HIS A 299 6.18 0.47 -0.67
C HIS A 299 7.43 -0.02 0.04
N GLN A 300 7.99 -1.19 -0.32
CA GLN A 300 9.22 -1.68 0.30
C GLN A 300 10.39 -0.71 0.09
N TRP A 301 10.35 0.14 -0.94
CA TRP A 301 11.25 1.28 -1.15
C TRP A 301 10.60 2.60 -0.67
N PHE A 302 9.35 2.88 -1.08
CA PHE A 302 8.65 4.14 -0.82
C PHE A 302 7.66 3.97 0.34
N GLY A 303 8.07 4.34 1.53
CA GLY A 303 7.37 4.12 2.79
C GLY A 303 8.23 3.35 3.79
N ASN A 304 8.83 2.24 3.38
CA ASN A 304 9.58 1.37 4.27
C ASN A 304 11.08 1.72 4.32
N LEU A 305 11.77 1.77 3.17
CA LEU A 305 13.18 2.18 3.11
C LEU A 305 13.34 3.66 3.46
N VAL A 306 12.56 4.51 2.79
CA VAL A 306 12.44 5.94 3.09
C VAL A 306 11.03 6.19 3.60
N THR A 307 10.87 6.92 4.70
CA THR A 307 9.58 7.14 5.36
C THR A 307 9.34 8.64 5.53
N GLU A 308 8.15 9.13 5.28
CA GLU A 308 7.78 10.52 5.50
C GLU A 308 8.00 10.95 6.95
N THR A 309 8.26 12.25 7.17
CA THR A 309 8.35 12.82 8.53
C THR A 309 6.96 13.12 9.11
N GLU A 310 6.01 13.47 8.26
CA GLU A 310 4.62 13.81 8.63
C GLU A 310 3.69 13.71 7.41
N SER A 311 2.39 13.68 7.66
CA SER A 311 1.35 13.44 6.65
C SER A 311 1.32 14.45 5.50
N THR A 312 1.91 15.64 5.62
CA THR A 312 2.06 16.60 4.50
C THR A 312 2.93 16.04 3.37
N HIS A 313 3.69 15.00 3.65
CA HIS A 313 4.57 14.31 2.70
C HIS A 313 4.05 12.92 2.29
N HIS A 314 2.83 12.55 2.68
CA HIS A 314 2.27 11.20 2.47
C HIS A 314 2.21 10.75 1.00
N TRP A 315 2.15 11.68 0.06
CA TRP A 315 2.25 11.38 -1.36
C TRP A 315 3.59 10.72 -1.77
N LEU A 316 4.67 10.89 -0.96
CA LEU A 316 5.95 10.20 -1.15
C LEU A 316 5.84 8.68 -0.91
N HIS A 317 4.84 8.24 -0.16
CA HIS A 317 4.50 6.83 -0.01
C HIS A 317 3.50 6.43 -1.09
N GLU A 318 2.28 6.92 -1.00
CA GLU A 318 1.14 6.45 -1.78
C GLU A 318 1.21 6.81 -3.25
N GLY A 319 1.65 8.04 -3.56
CA GLY A 319 1.83 8.49 -4.93
C GLY A 319 2.91 7.69 -5.67
N PHE A 320 4.04 7.43 -5.01
CA PHE A 320 5.10 6.59 -5.57
C PHE A 320 4.64 5.14 -5.74
N ALA A 321 4.05 4.54 -4.70
CA ALA A 321 3.58 3.16 -4.78
C ALA A 321 2.54 2.98 -5.90
N THR A 322 1.59 3.91 -6.03
CA THR A 322 0.59 3.91 -7.10
C THR A 322 1.23 4.08 -8.47
N TYR A 323 2.18 5.01 -8.62
CA TYR A 323 2.86 5.23 -9.89
C TYR A 323 3.68 4.02 -10.34
N TYR A 324 4.44 3.41 -9.44
CA TYR A 324 5.21 2.21 -9.77
C TYR A 324 4.34 0.98 -10.00
N ALA A 325 3.17 0.89 -9.35
CA ALA A 325 2.16 -0.13 -9.68
C ALA A 325 1.63 0.06 -11.11
N LEU A 326 1.32 1.29 -11.53
CA LEU A 326 0.92 1.59 -12.91
C LEU A 326 2.00 1.23 -13.94
N LEU A 327 3.29 1.45 -13.60
CA LEU A 327 4.40 1.05 -14.46
C LEU A 327 4.54 -0.47 -14.56
N ALA A 328 4.33 -1.21 -13.46
CA ALA A 328 4.32 -2.67 -13.47
C ALA A 328 3.13 -3.22 -14.28
N GLU A 329 1.94 -2.62 -14.14
CA GLU A 329 0.79 -2.96 -14.99
C GLU A 329 1.07 -2.66 -16.48
N ARG A 330 1.78 -1.57 -16.78
CA ARG A 330 2.22 -1.25 -18.15
C ARG A 330 3.14 -2.32 -18.73
N GLU A 331 4.06 -2.84 -17.94
CA GLU A 331 4.97 -3.90 -18.35
C GLU A 331 4.21 -5.18 -18.72
N ILE A 332 3.20 -5.54 -17.93
CA ILE A 332 2.44 -6.79 -18.09
C ILE A 332 1.32 -6.65 -19.15
N TYR A 333 0.55 -5.57 -19.10
CA TYR A 333 -0.67 -5.38 -19.92
C TYR A 333 -0.49 -4.42 -21.08
N GLY A 334 0.66 -3.75 -21.17
CA GLY A 334 0.98 -2.84 -22.27
C GLY A 334 0.57 -1.38 -22.02
N ALA A 335 1.00 -0.53 -22.97
CA ALA A 335 0.83 0.92 -22.87
C ALA A 335 -0.65 1.36 -22.87
N ASP A 336 -1.51 0.67 -23.62
CA ASP A 336 -2.94 1.02 -23.70
C ASP A 336 -3.61 0.88 -22.34
N HIS A 337 -3.30 -0.17 -21.59
CA HIS A 337 -3.78 -0.36 -20.21
C HIS A 337 -3.30 0.78 -19.30
N TYR A 338 -2.03 1.14 -19.34
CA TYR A 338 -1.45 2.23 -18.56
C TYR A 338 -2.16 3.56 -18.82
N TYR A 339 -2.34 3.94 -20.07
CA TYR A 339 -3.03 5.17 -20.43
C TYR A 339 -4.52 5.15 -20.11
N TRP A 340 -5.16 3.97 -20.17
CA TRP A 340 -6.54 3.80 -19.72
C TRP A 340 -6.70 4.03 -18.21
N LYS A 341 -5.78 3.50 -17.41
CA LYS A 341 -5.77 3.73 -15.95
C LYS A 341 -5.55 5.21 -15.63
N LEU A 342 -4.60 5.86 -16.28
CA LEU A 342 -4.38 7.30 -16.16
C LEU A 342 -5.62 8.11 -16.55
N PHE A 343 -6.28 7.76 -17.64
CA PHE A 343 -7.51 8.43 -18.05
C PHE A 343 -8.61 8.31 -17.00
N ASN A 344 -8.86 7.11 -16.48
CA ASN A 344 -9.89 6.90 -15.45
C ASN A 344 -9.59 7.68 -14.16
N SER A 345 -8.34 7.75 -13.73
CA SER A 345 -7.96 8.54 -12.56
C SER A 345 -8.07 10.06 -12.82
N ALA A 346 -7.76 10.52 -14.05
CA ALA A 346 -7.96 11.92 -14.45
C ALA A 346 -9.43 12.33 -14.39
N GLU A 347 -10.35 11.48 -14.88
CA GLU A 347 -11.80 11.73 -14.81
C GLU A 347 -12.28 11.86 -13.36
N GLN A 348 -11.81 10.99 -12.46
CA GLN A 348 -12.17 11.06 -11.04
C GLN A 348 -11.63 12.32 -10.35
N LEU A 349 -10.36 12.67 -10.60
CA LEU A 349 -9.72 13.88 -10.05
C LEU A 349 -10.35 15.15 -10.60
N GLN A 350 -10.71 15.16 -11.89
CA GLN A 350 -11.41 16.28 -12.51
C GLN A 350 -12.81 16.45 -11.91
N SER A 351 -13.58 15.36 -11.76
CA SER A 351 -14.91 15.41 -11.13
C SER A 351 -14.83 15.98 -9.71
N LEU A 352 -13.86 15.55 -8.91
CA LEU A 352 -13.63 16.08 -7.56
C LEU A 352 -13.29 17.58 -7.58
N SER A 353 -12.48 17.99 -8.56
CA SER A 353 -12.10 19.38 -8.76
C SER A 353 -13.29 20.26 -9.18
N ASP A 354 -14.14 19.79 -10.10
CA ASP A 354 -15.34 20.48 -10.58
C ASP A 354 -16.38 20.66 -9.47
N GLU A 355 -16.44 19.73 -8.52
CA GLU A 355 -17.27 19.84 -7.32
C GLU A 355 -16.70 20.84 -6.27
N GLY A 356 -15.56 21.46 -6.54
CA GLY A 356 -14.85 22.34 -5.60
C GLY A 356 -14.22 21.61 -4.41
N LYS A 357 -13.99 20.30 -4.54
CA LYS A 357 -13.40 19.42 -3.51
C LYS A 357 -11.96 19.00 -3.85
N GLY A 358 -11.36 19.65 -4.85
CA GLY A 358 -9.94 19.39 -5.18
C GLY A 358 -9.03 19.72 -4.00
N GLU A 359 -7.93 18.98 -3.87
CA GLU A 359 -7.00 19.06 -2.74
C GLU A 359 -5.55 19.17 -3.23
N ALA A 360 -4.74 19.90 -2.46
CA ALA A 360 -3.29 19.95 -2.68
C ALA A 360 -2.62 18.65 -2.16
N LEU A 361 -1.59 18.17 -2.84
CA LEU A 361 -0.82 17.01 -2.38
C LEU A 361 -0.09 17.27 -1.06
N LEU A 362 0.30 18.52 -0.79
CA LEU A 362 0.96 18.92 0.45
C LEU A 362 -0.03 19.20 1.60
N ASN A 363 -1.30 18.82 1.45
CA ASN A 363 -2.27 18.88 2.53
C ASN A 363 -2.29 17.54 3.29
N GLY A 364 -1.72 17.49 4.50
CA GLY A 364 -1.66 16.27 5.32
C GLY A 364 -3.03 15.66 5.73
N LYS A 365 -4.15 16.29 5.32
CA LYS A 365 -5.51 15.79 5.51
C LYS A 365 -6.24 15.50 4.18
N ALA A 366 -5.50 15.47 3.08
CA ALA A 366 -6.06 15.15 1.78
C ALA A 366 -6.64 13.72 1.75
N SER A 367 -7.56 13.51 0.82
CA SER A 367 -8.18 12.20 0.61
C SER A 367 -7.20 11.18 0.00
N SER A 368 -7.53 9.90 0.13
CA SER A 368 -6.76 8.83 -0.53
C SER A 368 -6.69 9.05 -2.05
N LEU A 369 -7.79 9.47 -2.69
CA LEU A 369 -7.77 9.77 -4.14
C LEU A 369 -6.69 10.79 -4.50
N THR A 370 -6.47 11.80 -3.64
CA THR A 370 -5.44 12.81 -3.83
C THR A 370 -4.05 12.23 -3.64
N PHE A 371 -3.76 11.55 -2.53
CA PHE A 371 -2.42 11.02 -2.29
C PHE A 371 -2.01 9.96 -3.31
N TYR A 372 -2.92 9.06 -3.68
CA TYR A 372 -2.68 7.96 -4.61
C TYR A 372 -2.66 8.44 -6.06
N GLU A 373 -3.82 8.88 -6.57
CA GLU A 373 -4.00 9.12 -8.00
C GLU A 373 -3.38 10.46 -8.45
N LYS A 374 -3.61 11.55 -7.71
CA LYS A 374 -2.95 12.82 -8.03
C LYS A 374 -1.45 12.74 -7.79
N GLY A 375 -0.99 11.97 -6.78
CA GLY A 375 0.43 11.69 -6.54
C GLY A 375 1.06 10.95 -7.72
N ALA A 376 0.40 9.91 -8.23
CA ALA A 376 0.87 9.17 -9.42
C ALA A 376 0.90 10.08 -10.67
N TRP A 377 -0.10 10.93 -10.87
CA TRP A 377 -0.11 11.93 -11.95
C TRP A 377 1.03 12.94 -11.82
N ALA A 378 1.30 13.42 -10.61
CA ALA A 378 2.41 14.35 -10.38
C ALA A 378 3.75 13.72 -10.82
N LEU A 379 4.00 12.45 -10.46
CA LEU A 379 5.20 11.72 -10.85
C LEU A 379 5.25 11.45 -12.36
N HIS A 380 4.12 11.08 -12.98
CA HIS A 380 4.01 10.92 -14.43
C HIS A 380 4.40 12.21 -15.16
N MET A 381 3.82 13.34 -14.76
CA MET A 381 4.08 14.65 -15.37
C MET A 381 5.52 15.13 -15.11
N LEU A 382 6.07 14.85 -13.92
CA LEU A 382 7.46 15.15 -13.62
C LEU A 382 8.41 14.37 -14.57
N ARG A 383 8.16 13.06 -14.73
CA ARG A 383 8.96 12.20 -15.62
C ARG A 383 8.88 12.66 -17.09
N GLU A 384 7.69 13.08 -17.55
CA GLU A 384 7.53 13.67 -18.88
C GLU A 384 8.32 14.98 -19.04
N MET A 385 8.35 15.81 -18.00
CA MET A 385 9.01 17.12 -18.02
C MET A 385 10.54 17.03 -18.02
N ILE A 386 11.12 16.18 -17.14
CA ILE A 386 12.57 16.07 -16.98
C ILE A 386 13.19 14.95 -17.82
N GLY A 387 12.38 14.05 -18.36
CA GLY A 387 12.78 12.88 -19.15
C GLY A 387 13.11 11.66 -18.30
N ASP A 388 13.02 10.50 -18.93
CA ASP A 388 13.12 9.17 -18.29
C ASP A 388 14.44 8.99 -17.51
N THR A 389 15.57 9.32 -18.14
CA THR A 389 16.91 9.13 -17.55
C THR A 389 17.12 9.98 -16.30
N ALA A 390 16.70 11.26 -16.35
CA ALA A 390 16.85 12.17 -15.20
C ALA A 390 15.91 11.73 -14.06
N PHE A 391 14.68 11.35 -14.39
CA PHE A 391 13.72 10.86 -13.39
C PHE A 391 14.25 9.62 -12.64
N LYS A 392 14.71 8.61 -13.36
CA LYS A 392 15.29 7.38 -12.75
C LYS A 392 16.51 7.69 -11.91
N LEU A 393 17.36 8.60 -12.35
CA LEU A 393 18.54 9.00 -11.61
C LEU A 393 18.16 9.75 -10.32
N ALA A 394 17.18 10.66 -10.37
CA ALA A 394 16.68 11.36 -9.20
C ALA A 394 16.13 10.40 -8.14
N VAL A 395 15.27 9.46 -8.57
CA VAL A 395 14.69 8.44 -7.68
C VAL A 395 15.77 7.56 -7.06
N LYS A 396 16.73 7.11 -7.85
CA LYS A 396 17.86 6.31 -7.34
C LYS A 396 18.66 7.06 -6.30
N ASN A 397 19.07 8.30 -6.61
CA ASN A 397 19.84 9.14 -5.68
C ASN A 397 19.08 9.38 -4.37
N TYR A 398 17.77 9.68 -4.47
CA TYR A 398 16.89 9.87 -3.33
C TYR A 398 16.87 8.64 -2.42
N LEU A 399 16.61 7.45 -2.96
CA LEU A 399 16.56 6.22 -2.19
C LEU A 399 17.89 5.81 -1.58
N GLU A 400 19.01 5.97 -2.32
CA GLU A 400 20.36 5.66 -1.81
C GLU A 400 20.81 6.62 -0.71
N LYS A 401 20.56 7.93 -0.87
CA LYS A 401 20.97 8.96 0.09
C LYS A 401 20.18 8.91 1.40
N TYR A 402 18.90 8.61 1.31
CA TYR A 402 17.98 8.60 2.45
C TYR A 402 17.59 7.20 2.91
N ALA A 403 18.30 6.16 2.49
CA ALA A 403 18.04 4.77 2.91
C ALA A 403 17.94 4.67 4.45
N TYR A 404 16.83 4.07 4.91
CA TYR A 404 16.49 3.90 6.33
C TYR A 404 16.26 5.19 7.13
N LYS A 405 16.03 6.32 6.46
CA LYS A 405 15.78 7.63 7.07
C LYS A 405 14.36 8.12 6.83
N ASN A 406 14.00 9.17 7.55
CA ASN A 406 12.79 9.94 7.31
C ASN A 406 13.08 11.09 6.35
N VAL A 407 12.08 11.47 5.57
CA VAL A 407 12.20 12.36 4.42
C VAL A 407 11.03 13.34 4.32
N THR A 408 11.30 14.45 3.68
CA THR A 408 10.33 15.46 3.29
C THR A 408 10.18 15.52 1.77
N THR A 409 9.18 16.22 1.28
CA THR A 409 9.03 16.53 -0.14
C THR A 409 10.28 17.24 -0.69
N ASP A 410 10.85 18.17 0.07
CA ASP A 410 12.03 18.94 -0.37
C ASP A 410 13.29 18.05 -0.49
N ASP A 411 13.40 16.96 0.28
CA ASP A 411 14.48 15.98 0.13
C ASP A 411 14.43 15.30 -1.26
N PHE A 412 13.25 14.90 -1.71
CA PHE A 412 13.07 14.35 -3.06
C PHE A 412 13.31 15.42 -4.14
N LEU A 413 12.72 16.61 -3.98
CA LEU A 413 12.88 17.70 -4.95
C LEU A 413 14.34 18.15 -5.12
N THR A 414 15.14 18.12 -4.05
CA THR A 414 16.57 18.39 -4.10
C THR A 414 17.30 17.42 -5.06
N GLU A 415 16.97 16.14 -5.03
CA GLU A 415 17.58 15.17 -5.93
C GLU A 415 17.06 15.31 -7.37
N VAL A 416 15.81 15.73 -7.55
CA VAL A 416 15.26 16.07 -8.88
C VAL A 416 15.98 17.28 -9.47
N GLU A 417 16.11 18.37 -8.73
CA GLU A 417 16.78 19.61 -9.17
C GLU A 417 18.26 19.38 -9.50
N ALA A 418 18.91 18.46 -8.78
CA ALA A 418 20.31 18.13 -9.01
C ALA A 418 20.58 17.47 -10.39
N VAL A 419 19.57 16.84 -10.99
CA VAL A 419 19.71 16.09 -12.26
C VAL A 419 18.86 16.64 -13.40
N ALA A 420 17.83 17.44 -13.09
CA ALA A 420 16.95 18.03 -14.10
C ALA A 420 17.68 19.10 -14.92
N ALA A 421 17.50 19.08 -16.23
CA ALA A 421 18.02 20.11 -17.13
C ALA A 421 17.09 21.33 -17.27
N VAL A 422 15.93 21.29 -16.59
CA VAL A 422 14.87 22.31 -16.65
C VAL A 422 14.39 22.67 -15.24
N GLU A 423 13.88 23.89 -15.08
CA GLU A 423 13.29 24.34 -13.83
C GLU A 423 11.95 23.61 -13.57
N ILE A 424 11.75 23.12 -12.35
CA ILE A 424 10.54 22.36 -11.96
C ILE A 424 9.52 23.19 -11.17
N THR A 425 9.75 24.52 -11.01
CA THR A 425 8.90 25.40 -10.19
C THR A 425 7.43 25.36 -10.63
N SER A 426 7.15 25.46 -11.94
CA SER A 426 5.78 25.38 -12.46
C SER A 426 5.11 24.05 -12.21
N TRP A 427 5.88 22.94 -12.28
CA TRP A 427 5.36 21.62 -11.95
C TRP A 427 5.01 21.51 -10.45
N LYS A 428 5.88 22.02 -9.56
CA LYS A 428 5.63 22.05 -8.11
C LYS A 428 4.35 22.82 -7.79
N GLU A 429 4.21 24.03 -8.32
CA GLU A 429 2.99 24.86 -8.16
C GLU A 429 1.75 24.14 -8.68
N ASP A 430 1.79 23.56 -9.87
CA ASP A 430 0.65 22.95 -10.54
C ASP A 430 0.22 21.61 -9.93
N TRP A 431 1.14 20.77 -9.54
CA TRP A 431 0.85 19.38 -9.14
C TRP A 431 0.90 19.15 -7.64
N LEU A 432 1.74 19.85 -6.88
CA LEU A 432 1.86 19.65 -5.44
C LEU A 432 1.02 20.67 -4.64
N GLU A 433 1.06 21.95 -5.02
CA GLU A 433 0.48 23.05 -4.22
C GLU A 433 -0.96 23.41 -4.62
N GLN A 434 -1.32 23.28 -5.89
CA GLN A 434 -2.67 23.57 -6.38
C GLN A 434 -3.70 22.58 -5.84
N THR A 435 -4.89 23.08 -5.50
CA THR A 435 -6.03 22.23 -5.12
C THR A 435 -6.75 21.66 -6.35
N ALA A 436 -6.93 22.49 -7.40
CA ALA A 436 -7.55 22.05 -8.64
C ALA A 436 -6.67 21.04 -9.38
N PHE A 437 -7.27 20.02 -9.99
CA PHE A 437 -6.59 19.11 -10.88
C PHE A 437 -6.24 19.79 -12.20
N LYS A 438 -5.06 19.55 -12.74
CA LYS A 438 -4.58 20.12 -14.01
C LYS A 438 -5.03 19.30 -15.22
N ALA A 439 -6.35 19.20 -15.40
CA ALA A 439 -6.98 18.37 -16.42
C ALA A 439 -6.46 18.66 -17.83
N GLU A 440 -6.28 19.94 -18.21
CA GLU A 440 -5.78 20.29 -19.54
C GLU A 440 -4.40 19.67 -19.79
N GLN A 441 -3.47 19.78 -18.83
CA GLN A 441 -2.13 19.17 -18.92
C GLN A 441 -2.23 17.63 -18.99
N ALA A 442 -3.09 17.04 -18.16
CA ALA A 442 -3.30 15.60 -18.15
C ALA A 442 -3.85 15.10 -19.50
N TYR A 443 -4.84 15.76 -20.07
CA TYR A 443 -5.38 15.38 -21.37
C TYR A 443 -4.39 15.58 -22.52
N GLU A 444 -3.55 16.61 -22.49
CA GLU A 444 -2.47 16.76 -23.47
C GLU A 444 -1.43 15.62 -23.35
N SER A 445 -1.14 15.14 -22.13
CA SER A 445 -0.32 13.95 -21.93
C SER A 445 -0.99 12.69 -22.49
N LEU A 446 -2.27 12.47 -22.18
CA LEU A 446 -3.04 11.32 -22.68
C LEU A 446 -3.07 11.24 -24.22
N LYS A 447 -3.16 12.39 -24.91
CA LYS A 447 -3.13 12.47 -26.37
C LYS A 447 -1.82 12.02 -27.03
N LYS A 448 -0.76 11.79 -26.25
CA LYS A 448 0.48 11.17 -26.75
C LYS A 448 0.30 9.67 -27.06
N SER A 449 -0.75 9.05 -26.51
CA SER A 449 -1.12 7.67 -26.82
C SER A 449 -2.02 7.62 -28.06
N GLU A 450 -1.63 6.83 -29.07
CA GLU A 450 -2.45 6.58 -30.27
C GLU A 450 -3.80 5.94 -29.89
N PHE A 451 -3.80 5.03 -28.91
CA PHE A 451 -5.02 4.45 -28.36
C PHE A 451 -5.96 5.53 -27.80
N MET A 452 -5.45 6.45 -26.97
CA MET A 452 -6.28 7.51 -26.38
C MET A 452 -6.83 8.47 -27.44
N LEU A 453 -6.06 8.81 -28.46
CA LEU A 453 -6.59 9.60 -29.59
C LEU A 453 -7.77 8.90 -30.26
N ARG A 454 -7.64 7.61 -30.57
CA ARG A 454 -8.72 6.79 -31.15
C ARG A 454 -9.93 6.70 -30.20
N TYR A 455 -9.70 6.57 -28.91
CA TYR A 455 -10.76 6.55 -27.91
C TYR A 455 -11.52 7.89 -27.88
N PHE A 456 -10.82 9.02 -27.83
CA PHE A 456 -11.46 10.35 -27.85
C PHE A 456 -12.21 10.63 -29.16
N GLU A 457 -11.68 10.20 -30.31
CA GLU A 457 -12.40 10.24 -31.59
C GLU A 457 -13.70 9.44 -31.51
N LEU A 458 -13.64 8.20 -30.95
CA LEU A 458 -14.83 7.35 -30.81
C LEU A 458 -15.86 7.99 -29.86
N VAL A 459 -15.44 8.52 -28.72
CA VAL A 459 -16.29 9.23 -27.75
C VAL A 459 -16.99 10.44 -28.39
N SER A 460 -16.30 11.18 -29.26
CA SER A 460 -16.88 12.32 -29.97
C SER A 460 -18.07 11.96 -30.87
N LEU A 461 -18.24 10.68 -31.20
CA LEU A 461 -19.33 10.17 -32.01
C LEU A 461 -20.58 9.77 -31.20
N ARG A 462 -20.57 9.88 -29.86
CA ARG A 462 -21.68 9.42 -29.01
C ARG A 462 -23.02 9.97 -29.48
N GLU A 463 -23.12 11.27 -29.74
CA GLU A 463 -24.34 11.96 -30.16
C GLU A 463 -24.65 11.84 -31.67
N GLN A 464 -23.78 11.17 -32.44
CA GLN A 464 -24.03 10.98 -33.88
C GLN A 464 -25.03 9.86 -34.12
N PRO A 465 -25.91 9.98 -35.14
CA PRO A 465 -26.79 8.87 -35.54
C PRO A 465 -25.98 7.66 -36.00
N ILE A 466 -26.58 6.48 -35.82
CA ILE A 466 -25.91 5.18 -36.06
C ILE A 466 -25.32 5.07 -37.47
N GLU A 467 -25.98 5.66 -38.46
CA GLU A 467 -25.56 5.65 -39.87
C GLU A 467 -24.18 6.29 -40.08
N LYS A 468 -23.87 7.32 -39.27
CA LYS A 468 -22.60 8.05 -39.37
C LYS A 468 -21.45 7.38 -38.64
N LYS A 469 -21.74 6.59 -37.62
CA LYS A 469 -20.72 5.98 -36.75
C LYS A 469 -20.56 4.45 -36.89
N THR A 470 -21.40 3.78 -37.71
CA THR A 470 -21.36 2.32 -37.90
C THR A 470 -19.97 1.79 -38.23
N ALA A 471 -19.23 2.47 -39.15
CA ALA A 471 -17.90 2.04 -39.56
C ALA A 471 -16.87 2.12 -38.42
N SER A 472 -16.91 3.22 -37.61
CA SER A 472 -16.05 3.44 -36.46
C SER A 472 -16.35 2.45 -35.34
N LEU A 473 -17.62 2.21 -35.03
CA LEU A 473 -18.05 1.22 -34.03
C LEU A 473 -17.62 -0.19 -34.45
N ARG A 474 -17.76 -0.54 -35.73
CA ARG A 474 -17.30 -1.82 -36.27
C ARG A 474 -15.78 -1.99 -36.09
N ALA A 475 -15.00 -0.96 -36.42
CA ALA A 475 -13.55 -0.98 -36.28
C ALA A 475 -13.14 -1.12 -34.78
N ALA A 476 -13.85 -0.46 -33.88
CA ALA A 476 -13.63 -0.56 -32.43
C ALA A 476 -13.93 -1.98 -31.89
N ILE A 477 -15.05 -2.58 -32.29
CA ILE A 477 -15.43 -3.96 -31.91
C ILE A 477 -14.42 -5.01 -32.39
N LEU A 478 -13.81 -4.78 -33.55
CA LEU A 478 -12.83 -5.69 -34.15
C LEU A 478 -11.38 -5.38 -33.72
N SER A 479 -11.20 -4.35 -32.91
CA SER A 479 -9.89 -3.99 -32.37
C SER A 479 -9.42 -5.01 -31.34
N ASP A 480 -8.10 -5.20 -31.23
CA ASP A 480 -7.49 -5.96 -30.14
C ASP A 480 -7.54 -5.22 -28.78
N ASN A 481 -7.96 -3.93 -28.80
CA ASN A 481 -8.06 -3.11 -27.61
C ASN A 481 -9.43 -3.28 -26.95
N ASP A 482 -9.43 -3.75 -25.71
CA ASP A 482 -10.63 -4.05 -24.92
C ASP A 482 -11.53 -2.82 -24.69
N TYR A 483 -10.94 -1.65 -24.48
CA TYR A 483 -11.65 -0.43 -24.09
C TYR A 483 -12.40 0.21 -25.26
N LEU A 484 -11.85 0.11 -26.48
CA LEU A 484 -12.53 0.59 -27.68
C LEU A 484 -13.79 -0.22 -27.96
N GLY A 485 -13.70 -1.55 -27.83
CA GLY A 485 -14.85 -2.44 -28.01
C GLY A 485 -15.95 -2.18 -26.96
N GLN A 486 -15.57 -1.96 -25.72
CA GLN A 486 -16.49 -1.61 -24.63
C GLN A 486 -17.23 -0.30 -24.92
N GLU A 487 -16.52 0.77 -25.30
CA GLU A 487 -17.11 2.06 -25.68
C GLU A 487 -18.07 1.93 -26.86
N ALA A 488 -17.72 1.10 -27.84
CA ALA A 488 -18.60 0.86 -28.98
C ALA A 488 -19.95 0.25 -28.55
N ILE A 489 -19.96 -0.66 -27.57
CA ILE A 489 -21.19 -1.24 -27.03
C ILE A 489 -22.02 -0.20 -26.28
N PHE A 490 -21.38 0.63 -25.45
CA PHE A 490 -22.06 1.71 -24.73
C PHE A 490 -22.74 2.69 -25.70
N GLN A 491 -22.19 2.95 -26.87
CA GLN A 491 -22.78 3.79 -27.88
C GLN A 491 -23.95 3.16 -28.65
N LEU A 492 -24.17 1.86 -28.49
CA LEU A 492 -25.32 1.16 -29.07
C LEU A 492 -26.53 1.16 -28.12
N ASP A 493 -26.36 1.55 -26.84
CA ASP A 493 -27.48 1.60 -25.89
C ASP A 493 -28.59 2.54 -26.38
N GLY A 494 -29.84 2.09 -26.25
CA GLY A 494 -31.02 2.81 -26.77
C GLY A 494 -31.25 2.70 -28.28
N THR A 495 -30.38 2.07 -29.07
CA THR A 495 -30.50 1.92 -30.54
C THR A 495 -30.77 0.50 -31.01
N TYR A 496 -31.13 -0.41 -30.12
CA TYR A 496 -31.20 -1.85 -30.36
C TYR A 496 -32.25 -2.31 -31.37
N LEU A 497 -33.21 -1.47 -31.73
CA LEU A 497 -34.19 -1.75 -32.80
C LEU A 497 -33.66 -1.47 -34.20
N ASP A 498 -32.54 -0.78 -34.33
CA ASP A 498 -31.89 -0.54 -35.61
C ASP A 498 -31.17 -1.80 -36.15
N THR A 499 -31.34 -2.09 -37.41
CA THR A 499 -30.76 -3.28 -38.06
C THR A 499 -29.23 -3.26 -38.00
N LYS A 500 -28.59 -2.08 -38.15
CA LYS A 500 -27.13 -1.94 -38.10
C LYS A 500 -26.59 -2.16 -36.70
N ALA A 501 -27.33 -1.64 -35.69
CA ALA A 501 -27.00 -1.89 -34.28
C ALA A 501 -27.05 -3.40 -33.96
N LEU A 502 -28.08 -4.12 -34.40
CA LEU A 502 -28.18 -5.57 -34.23
C LEU A 502 -27.05 -6.33 -34.95
N GLU A 503 -26.64 -5.89 -36.14
CA GLU A 503 -25.51 -6.49 -36.84
C GLU A 503 -24.19 -6.28 -36.07
N LEU A 504 -23.96 -5.09 -35.52
CA LEU A 504 -22.80 -4.79 -34.69
C LEU A 504 -22.78 -5.61 -33.40
N LEU A 505 -23.92 -5.76 -32.70
CA LEU A 505 -24.01 -6.59 -31.51
C LEU A 505 -23.73 -8.07 -31.81
N LYS A 506 -24.26 -8.62 -32.93
CA LYS A 506 -23.95 -9.98 -33.37
C LYS A 506 -22.46 -10.14 -33.68
N LEU A 507 -21.84 -9.14 -34.28
CA LEU A 507 -20.41 -9.12 -34.52
C LEU A 507 -19.62 -9.11 -33.21
N ALA A 508 -20.01 -8.28 -32.24
CA ALA A 508 -19.36 -8.15 -30.96
C ALA A 508 -19.46 -9.46 -30.12
N LEU A 509 -20.59 -10.14 -30.14
CA LEU A 509 -20.76 -11.46 -29.51
C LEU A 509 -19.86 -12.54 -30.14
N LYS A 510 -19.52 -12.41 -31.42
CA LYS A 510 -18.68 -13.38 -32.14
C LYS A 510 -17.18 -13.10 -32.02
N ALA A 511 -16.80 -11.86 -32.09
CA ALA A 511 -15.41 -11.41 -32.24
C ALA A 511 -14.91 -10.49 -31.13
N GLY A 512 -15.82 -10.07 -30.23
CA GLY A 512 -15.50 -9.17 -29.13
C GLY A 512 -14.55 -9.81 -28.11
N ASN A 513 -13.70 -8.96 -27.55
CA ASN A 513 -12.83 -9.29 -26.43
C ASN A 513 -13.61 -9.33 -25.09
N LEU A 514 -12.92 -9.53 -23.98
CA LEU A 514 -13.50 -9.70 -22.65
C LEU A 514 -14.44 -8.53 -22.28
N TYR A 515 -13.94 -7.29 -22.29
CA TYR A 515 -14.73 -6.13 -21.87
C TYR A 515 -15.86 -5.77 -22.84
N THR A 516 -15.70 -6.07 -24.11
CA THR A 516 -16.77 -5.94 -25.12
C THR A 516 -17.94 -6.89 -24.78
N ARG A 517 -17.64 -8.16 -24.48
CA ARG A 517 -18.68 -9.15 -24.10
C ARG A 517 -19.31 -8.82 -22.76
N GLN A 518 -18.51 -8.37 -21.80
CA GLN A 518 -18.98 -7.92 -20.48
C GLN A 518 -19.92 -6.72 -20.62
N ALA A 519 -19.60 -5.73 -21.45
CA ALA A 519 -20.48 -4.60 -21.74
C ALA A 519 -21.82 -5.03 -22.32
N ILE A 520 -21.83 -6.03 -23.21
CA ILE A 520 -23.10 -6.60 -23.75
C ILE A 520 -23.90 -7.25 -22.61
N ALA A 521 -23.28 -8.04 -21.75
CA ALA A 521 -23.97 -8.72 -20.65
C ALA A 521 -24.54 -7.74 -19.62
N LEU A 522 -23.81 -6.65 -19.34
CA LEU A 522 -24.21 -5.63 -18.36
C LEU A 522 -25.25 -4.63 -18.88
N SER A 523 -25.50 -4.57 -20.20
CA SER A 523 -26.46 -3.62 -20.80
C SER A 523 -27.90 -4.01 -20.47
N PRO A 524 -28.67 -3.15 -19.75
CA PRO A 524 -29.98 -3.54 -19.21
C PRO A 524 -31.09 -3.69 -20.25
N ASN A 525 -30.91 -3.09 -21.42
CA ASN A 525 -31.92 -3.07 -22.49
C ASN A 525 -31.53 -3.95 -23.70
N MET A 526 -30.66 -4.93 -23.49
CA MET A 526 -30.15 -5.78 -24.57
C MET A 526 -31.27 -6.57 -25.26
N PRO A 527 -31.38 -6.57 -26.61
CA PRO A 527 -32.41 -7.29 -27.33
C PRO A 527 -32.11 -8.78 -27.42
N ILE A 528 -32.11 -9.47 -26.28
CA ILE A 528 -31.65 -10.85 -26.10
C ILE A 528 -32.31 -11.82 -27.09
N ALA A 529 -33.63 -11.69 -27.30
CA ALA A 529 -34.39 -12.56 -28.24
C ALA A 529 -33.83 -12.48 -29.68
N ALA A 530 -33.34 -11.30 -30.12
CA ALA A 530 -32.79 -11.11 -31.44
C ALA A 530 -31.31 -11.56 -31.55
N LEU A 531 -30.63 -11.76 -30.41
CA LEU A 531 -29.23 -12.15 -30.31
C LEU A 531 -29.02 -13.64 -30.02
N GLN A 532 -30.09 -14.41 -29.76
CA GLN A 532 -30.00 -15.85 -29.55
C GLN A 532 -29.56 -16.57 -30.84
N PRO A 533 -28.80 -17.71 -30.75
CA PRO A 533 -28.32 -18.34 -29.49
C PRO A 533 -27.00 -17.75 -28.98
N ALA A 534 -26.36 -16.81 -29.71
CA ALA A 534 -25.04 -16.30 -29.38
C ALA A 534 -24.96 -15.68 -27.98
N TYR A 535 -26.01 -14.94 -27.55
CA TYR A 535 -26.06 -14.35 -26.20
C TYR A 535 -25.97 -15.41 -25.10
N LYS A 536 -26.60 -16.56 -25.29
CA LYS A 536 -26.58 -17.66 -24.31
C LYS A 536 -25.17 -18.22 -24.04
N ASN A 537 -24.24 -18.07 -24.99
CA ASN A 537 -22.85 -18.53 -24.82
C ASN A 537 -22.11 -17.74 -23.75
N LEU A 538 -22.57 -16.53 -23.42
CA LEU A 538 -22.01 -15.72 -22.33
C LEU A 538 -22.17 -16.37 -20.93
N LEU A 539 -23.08 -17.33 -20.76
CA LEU A 539 -23.18 -18.13 -19.54
C LEU A 539 -21.94 -19.00 -19.24
N THR A 540 -21.07 -19.18 -20.23
CA THR A 540 -19.82 -19.93 -20.09
C THR A 540 -18.61 -19.05 -20.46
N ASP A 541 -18.76 -17.74 -20.29
CA ASP A 541 -17.68 -16.78 -20.56
C ASP A 541 -16.50 -16.96 -19.58
N SER A 542 -15.36 -16.43 -19.91
CA SER A 542 -14.16 -16.39 -19.06
C SER A 542 -14.21 -15.35 -17.95
N SER A 543 -15.37 -14.72 -17.71
CA SER A 543 -15.62 -13.70 -16.68
C SER A 543 -16.87 -14.09 -15.88
N TYR A 544 -16.76 -14.16 -14.56
CA TYR A 544 -17.92 -14.38 -13.69
C TYR A 544 -18.91 -13.20 -13.74
N VAL A 545 -18.43 -11.97 -13.88
CA VAL A 545 -19.27 -10.78 -14.06
C VAL A 545 -20.13 -10.94 -15.31
N THR A 546 -19.55 -11.42 -16.42
CA THR A 546 -20.30 -11.70 -17.66
C THR A 546 -21.29 -12.83 -17.49
N GLN A 547 -20.89 -13.94 -16.85
CA GLN A 547 -21.77 -15.09 -16.61
C GLN A 547 -22.96 -14.70 -15.73
N GLU A 548 -22.71 -14.01 -14.62
CA GLU A 548 -23.73 -13.58 -13.67
C GLU A 548 -24.71 -12.59 -14.31
N ALA A 549 -24.21 -11.54 -14.97
CA ALA A 549 -25.07 -10.59 -15.67
C ALA A 549 -25.95 -11.27 -16.74
N THR A 550 -25.40 -12.24 -17.46
CA THR A 550 -26.15 -13.01 -18.46
C THR A 550 -27.22 -13.90 -17.83
N LEU A 551 -27.00 -14.41 -16.62
CA LEU A 551 -27.96 -15.25 -15.91
C LEU A 551 -29.18 -14.44 -15.42
N TYR A 552 -28.96 -13.18 -15.02
CA TYR A 552 -30.03 -12.29 -14.52
C TYR A 552 -30.85 -11.63 -15.64
N ASN A 553 -30.33 -11.50 -16.85
CA ASN A 553 -31.01 -10.95 -18.02
C ASN A 553 -31.70 -12.04 -18.85
#